data_fad459afe64c14fb47f0c1580612bfb6
#
_entry.id   fad459afe64c14fb47f0c1580612bfb6
#
_cell.length_a   1.000
_cell.length_b   1.000
_cell.length_c   1.000
_cell.angle_alpha   90.00
_cell.angle_beta   90.00
_cell.angle_gamma   90.00
#
_symmetry.space_group_name_H-M   'P 1'
#
loop_
_entity.id
_entity.type
_entity.pdbx_description
1 polymer ?
#
loop_
_entity_poly.entity_id
_entity_poly.type
_entity_poly.pdbx_seq_one_letter_code
_entity_poly.pdbx_strand_id
1 'polypeptide(L)'
;MAQERDYYLGTQDDEVRRLGLQHRVWRPHVLDAWRRAHITVGSTVIDAGAGPGYASLDLAEIVEETGKVIALERSERFIEALARAAAARGLSNIETRNIDLVTDAIPASGVDAVWIRWVFAFLSEPIEVLKKLAAALRPGGVIVIHEYMDWGTLNWAPRSAILSEFVEVAIRSWRASGGEPDIAVQLLPMLPKAGLRLKETRPIIHAVKPDNYVWRWLATFIPNHALNLARAGTVTPQWAEEVIEAFAAAQANPDTIMTTPLVMEIIAEKV
;
A
#
# COMPACT_ATOMS: atom_id res chain seq x y z
N MET A 1 -16.67 23.59 -5.48
CA MET A 1 -15.73 22.72 -4.75
C MET A 1 -16.01 21.32 -5.26
N ALA A 2 -15.06 20.71 -5.99
CA ALA A 2 -15.19 19.32 -6.42
C ALA A 2 -15.22 18.46 -5.16
N GLN A 3 -16.21 17.57 -5.05
CA GLN A 3 -16.30 16.60 -3.98
C GLN A 3 -15.05 15.70 -4.08
N GLU A 4 -14.19 15.74 -3.04
CA GLU A 4 -13.06 14.84 -2.92
C GLU A 4 -13.61 13.40 -3.02
N ARG A 5 -13.22 12.66 -4.07
CA ARG A 5 -13.66 11.27 -4.24
C ARG A 5 -13.10 10.46 -3.09
N ASP A 6 -13.97 9.99 -2.23
CA ASP A 6 -13.65 9.36 -0.96
C ASP A 6 -12.60 8.25 -1.11
N TYR A 7 -11.44 8.47 -0.53
CA TYR A 7 -10.51 7.38 -0.19
C TYR A 7 -11.23 6.46 0.80
N TYR A 8 -11.28 5.16 0.54
CA TYR A 8 -12.05 4.17 1.30
C TYR A 8 -11.85 4.25 2.83
N LEU A 9 -10.66 4.68 3.29
CA LEU A 9 -10.32 4.85 4.70
C LEU A 9 -10.33 6.33 5.16
N GLY A 10 -10.66 7.28 4.26
CA GLY A 10 -10.61 8.73 4.51
C GLY A 10 -9.20 9.31 4.41
N THR A 11 -9.11 10.64 4.45
CA THR A 11 -7.83 11.38 4.34
C THR A 11 -7.53 12.23 5.57
N GLN A 12 -8.22 11.98 6.70
CA GLN A 12 -8.09 12.73 7.95
C GLN A 12 -6.68 12.60 8.57
N ASP A 13 -6.32 13.47 9.51
CA ASP A 13 -5.00 13.48 10.16
C ASP A 13 -4.65 12.14 10.84
N ASP A 14 -5.66 11.44 11.35
CA ASP A 14 -5.48 10.12 11.94
C ASP A 14 -5.09 9.08 10.88
N GLU A 15 -5.64 9.19 9.65
CA GLU A 15 -5.24 8.33 8.53
C GLU A 15 -3.80 8.65 8.08
N VAL A 16 -3.41 9.91 8.00
CA VAL A 16 -2.01 10.29 7.74
C VAL A 16 -1.08 9.64 8.77
N ARG A 17 -1.42 9.70 10.07
CA ARG A 17 -0.62 9.07 11.13
C ARG A 17 -0.57 7.56 11.01
N ARG A 18 -1.71 6.93 10.71
CA ARG A 18 -1.83 5.48 10.50
C ARG A 18 -0.95 5.02 9.34
N LEU A 19 -1.00 5.71 8.20
CA LEU A 19 -0.16 5.43 7.03
C LEU A 19 1.33 5.63 7.34
N GLY A 20 1.67 6.59 8.19
CA GLY A 20 3.04 6.78 8.68
C GLY A 20 3.53 5.61 9.55
N LEU A 21 2.69 5.07 10.43
CA LEU A 21 3.01 3.85 11.18
C LEU A 21 3.16 2.67 10.25
N GLN A 22 2.22 2.48 9.34
CA GLN A 22 2.26 1.43 8.33
C GLN A 22 3.55 1.49 7.51
N HIS A 23 3.93 2.68 7.02
CA HIS A 23 5.17 2.84 6.28
C HIS A 23 6.39 2.44 7.11
N ARG A 24 6.49 2.86 8.38
CA ARG A 24 7.61 2.48 9.28
C ARG A 24 7.72 0.97 9.50
N VAL A 25 6.58 0.27 9.60
CA VAL A 25 6.56 -1.20 9.71
C VAL A 25 7.14 -1.86 8.46
N TRP A 26 6.76 -1.37 7.29
CA TRP A 26 7.14 -1.97 6.01
C TRP A 26 8.46 -1.43 5.43
N ARG A 27 8.99 -0.33 5.96
CA ARG A 27 10.17 0.36 5.46
C ARG A 27 11.39 -0.55 5.23
N PRO A 28 11.74 -1.50 6.12
CA PRO A 28 12.88 -2.39 5.87
C PRO A 28 12.74 -3.21 4.59
N HIS A 29 11.54 -3.73 4.30
CA HIS A 29 11.26 -4.48 3.07
C HIS A 29 11.29 -3.57 1.85
N VAL A 30 10.70 -2.38 1.96
CA VAL A 30 10.68 -1.38 0.90
C VAL A 30 12.09 -0.96 0.49
N LEU A 31 12.96 -0.63 1.44
CA LEU A 31 14.34 -0.24 1.17
C LEU A 31 15.15 -1.37 0.53
N ASP A 32 14.96 -2.63 0.97
CA ASP A 32 15.61 -3.78 0.37
C ASP A 32 15.13 -4.04 -1.06
N ALA A 33 13.82 -3.90 -1.32
CA ALA A 33 13.25 -4.02 -2.66
C ALA A 33 13.84 -2.98 -3.62
N TRP A 34 13.89 -1.71 -3.20
CA TRP A 34 14.45 -0.64 -4.02
C TRP A 34 15.93 -0.83 -4.31
N ARG A 35 16.73 -1.27 -3.32
CA ARG A 35 18.14 -1.62 -3.51
C ARG A 35 18.32 -2.73 -4.56
N ARG A 36 17.49 -3.79 -4.53
CA ARG A 36 17.54 -4.88 -5.52
C ARG A 36 17.02 -4.47 -6.90
N ALA A 37 16.11 -3.50 -6.93
CA ALA A 37 15.63 -2.87 -8.15
C ALA A 37 16.61 -1.82 -8.71
N HIS A 38 17.78 -1.63 -8.08
CA HIS A 38 18.81 -0.65 -8.46
C HIS A 38 18.30 0.79 -8.50
N ILE A 39 17.33 1.15 -7.62
CA ILE A 39 16.97 2.54 -7.40
C ILE A 39 18.08 3.17 -6.56
N THR A 40 18.76 4.17 -7.12
CA THR A 40 19.98 4.74 -6.55
C THR A 40 20.07 6.23 -6.88
N VAL A 41 21.17 6.87 -6.47
CA VAL A 41 21.50 8.28 -6.78
C VAL A 41 21.31 8.56 -8.26
N GLY A 42 20.64 9.65 -8.59
CA GLY A 42 20.35 10.09 -9.95
C GLY A 42 19.15 9.44 -10.62
N SER A 43 18.51 8.42 -10.00
CA SER A 43 17.32 7.77 -10.57
C SER A 43 16.13 8.72 -10.62
N THR A 44 15.33 8.64 -11.71
CA THR A 44 14.01 9.24 -11.80
C THR A 44 12.95 8.18 -11.48
N VAL A 45 12.17 8.38 -10.42
CA VAL A 45 11.22 7.39 -9.88
C VAL A 45 9.82 7.98 -9.83
N ILE A 46 8.83 7.23 -10.33
CA ILE A 46 7.41 7.50 -10.06
C ILE A 46 7.02 6.77 -8.76
N ASP A 47 6.41 7.51 -7.83
CA ASP A 47 5.69 6.95 -6.68
C ASP A 47 4.19 7.03 -7.01
N ALA A 48 3.60 5.91 -7.42
CA ALA A 48 2.23 5.83 -7.91
C ALA A 48 1.26 5.54 -6.75
N GLY A 49 0.33 6.46 -6.49
CA GLY A 49 -0.51 6.42 -5.30
C GLY A 49 0.29 6.77 -4.05
N ALA A 50 1.02 7.90 -4.11
CA ALA A 50 2.00 8.28 -3.09
C ALA A 50 1.40 8.46 -1.68
N GLY A 51 0.08 8.68 -1.58
CA GLY A 51 -0.56 8.99 -0.32
C GLY A 51 0.07 10.24 0.32
N PRO A 52 0.24 10.28 1.65
CA PRO A 52 0.91 11.41 2.31
C PRO A 52 2.43 11.45 2.11
N GLY A 53 2.98 10.62 1.19
CA GLY A 53 4.32 10.73 0.65
C GLY A 53 5.45 10.10 1.46
N TYR A 54 5.15 9.21 2.39
CA TYR A 54 6.21 8.59 3.20
C TYR A 54 7.25 7.83 2.37
N ALA A 55 6.81 7.14 1.31
CA ALA A 55 7.72 6.48 0.37
C ALA A 55 8.43 7.50 -0.52
N SER A 56 7.73 8.52 -1.00
CA SER A 56 8.33 9.61 -1.79
C SER A 56 9.47 10.30 -1.07
N LEU A 57 9.33 10.54 0.25
CA LEU A 57 10.38 11.17 1.06
C LEU A 57 11.64 10.28 1.18
N ASP A 58 11.46 8.97 1.44
CA ASP A 58 12.59 8.03 1.47
C ASP A 58 13.25 7.89 0.08
N LEU A 59 12.45 7.84 -0.99
CA LEU A 59 12.97 7.80 -2.36
C LEU A 59 13.78 9.04 -2.69
N ALA A 60 13.29 10.23 -2.31
CA ALA A 60 13.99 11.49 -2.58
C ALA A 60 15.35 11.57 -1.90
N GLU A 61 15.46 11.05 -0.66
CA GLU A 61 16.74 10.94 0.05
C GLU A 61 17.69 9.94 -0.65
N ILE A 62 17.17 8.84 -1.23
CA ILE A 62 17.98 7.81 -1.92
C ILE A 62 18.48 8.29 -3.28
N VAL A 63 17.61 8.96 -4.06
CA VAL A 63 18.00 9.41 -5.41
C VAL A 63 18.81 10.71 -5.40
N GLU A 64 18.84 11.40 -4.27
CA GLU A 64 19.56 12.66 -4.02
C GLU A 64 19.16 13.79 -4.99
N GLU A 65 19.85 14.93 -4.95
CA GLU A 65 19.53 16.12 -5.76
C GLU A 65 19.64 15.90 -7.27
N THR A 66 20.44 14.93 -7.71
CA THR A 66 20.61 14.58 -9.13
C THR A 66 19.53 13.67 -9.66
N GLY A 67 18.76 13.05 -8.78
CA GLY A 67 17.59 12.24 -9.10
C GLY A 67 16.29 13.01 -8.89
N LYS A 68 15.17 12.34 -9.19
CA LYS A 68 13.84 12.95 -9.10
C LYS A 68 12.79 11.94 -8.67
N VAL A 69 11.88 12.36 -7.79
CA VAL A 69 10.67 11.61 -7.46
C VAL A 69 9.45 12.33 -8.03
N ILE A 70 8.62 11.62 -8.78
CA ILE A 70 7.34 12.10 -9.32
C ILE A 70 6.25 11.40 -8.54
N ALA A 71 5.69 12.08 -7.56
CA ALA A 71 4.65 11.57 -6.68
C ALA A 71 3.26 11.82 -7.31
N LEU A 72 2.58 10.73 -7.68
CA LEU A 72 1.24 10.75 -8.25
C LEU A 72 0.22 10.42 -7.17
N GLU A 73 -0.69 11.35 -6.88
CA GLU A 73 -1.71 11.18 -5.85
C GLU A 73 -2.96 11.97 -6.24
N ARG A 74 -4.14 11.42 -5.99
CA ARG A 74 -5.42 12.09 -6.30
C ARG A 74 -5.96 12.97 -5.17
N SER A 75 -5.53 12.74 -3.92
CA SER A 75 -5.95 13.52 -2.77
C SER A 75 -5.11 14.78 -2.63
N GLU A 76 -5.72 15.95 -2.79
CA GLU A 76 -5.05 17.24 -2.55
C GLU A 76 -4.50 17.34 -1.14
N ARG A 77 -5.24 16.82 -0.15
CA ARG A 77 -4.82 16.81 1.26
C ARG A 77 -3.54 16.02 1.48
N PHE A 78 -3.40 14.85 0.83
CA PHE A 78 -2.18 14.06 0.90
C PHE A 78 -1.02 14.76 0.18
N ILE A 79 -1.27 15.37 -0.97
CA ILE A 79 -0.27 16.18 -1.69
C ILE A 79 0.25 17.33 -0.81
N GLU A 80 -0.65 18.05 -0.14
CA GLU A 80 -0.26 19.10 0.80
C GLU A 80 0.55 18.57 2.00
N ALA A 81 0.18 17.40 2.53
CA ALA A 81 0.93 16.76 3.61
C ALA A 81 2.35 16.40 3.16
N LEU A 82 2.49 15.82 1.95
CA LEU A 82 3.79 15.52 1.34
C LEU A 82 4.61 16.80 1.13
N ALA A 83 4.02 17.85 0.55
CA ALA A 83 4.71 19.11 0.28
C ALA A 83 5.26 19.75 1.58
N ARG A 84 4.44 19.76 2.64
CA ARG A 84 4.89 20.26 3.97
C ARG A 84 6.03 19.39 4.54
N ALA A 85 5.94 18.08 4.42
CA ALA A 85 6.96 17.17 4.93
C ALA A 85 8.27 17.26 4.14
N ALA A 86 8.21 17.42 2.83
CA ALA A 86 9.37 17.62 1.96
C ALA A 86 10.07 18.94 2.29
N ALA A 87 9.32 20.04 2.40
CA ALA A 87 9.87 21.33 2.78
C ALA A 87 10.55 21.31 4.16
N ALA A 88 9.94 20.64 5.15
CA ALA A 88 10.51 20.49 6.50
C ALA A 88 11.82 19.68 6.51
N ARG A 89 12.06 18.82 5.49
CA ARG A 89 13.30 18.04 5.33
C ARG A 89 14.30 18.70 4.34
N GLY A 90 13.94 19.83 3.73
CA GLY A 90 14.78 20.48 2.72
C GLY A 90 14.87 19.71 1.40
N LEU A 91 13.93 18.82 1.10
CA LEU A 91 13.89 18.03 -0.13
C LEU A 91 13.27 18.86 -1.26
N SER A 92 14.03 19.13 -2.32
CA SER A 92 13.59 19.90 -3.49
C SER A 92 13.39 19.04 -4.75
N ASN A 93 13.72 17.75 -4.68
CA ASN A 93 13.69 16.81 -5.79
C ASN A 93 12.40 15.96 -5.88
N ILE A 94 11.33 16.39 -5.19
CA ILE A 94 10.00 15.77 -5.27
C ILE A 94 9.07 16.67 -6.08
N GLU A 95 8.50 16.12 -7.14
CA GLU A 95 7.44 16.73 -7.94
C GLU A 95 6.11 16.04 -7.65
N THR A 96 5.15 16.77 -7.09
CA THR A 96 3.80 16.24 -6.84
C THR A 96 2.87 16.52 -8.01
N ARG A 97 2.02 15.54 -8.37
CA ARG A 97 0.99 15.66 -9.41
C ARG A 97 -0.35 15.17 -8.86
N ASN A 98 -1.38 15.99 -9.00
CA ASN A 98 -2.75 15.55 -8.72
C ASN A 98 -3.24 14.72 -9.89
N ILE A 99 -3.23 13.39 -9.75
CA ILE A 99 -3.50 12.43 -10.82
C ILE A 99 -4.39 11.31 -10.29
N ASP A 100 -5.48 11.05 -10.99
CA ASP A 100 -6.22 9.79 -10.86
C ASP A 100 -5.61 8.77 -11.84
N LEU A 101 -4.96 7.73 -11.30
CA LEU A 101 -4.28 6.70 -12.10
C LEU A 101 -5.22 5.96 -13.07
N VAL A 102 -6.54 5.94 -12.78
CA VAL A 102 -7.53 5.28 -13.64
C VAL A 102 -7.88 6.15 -14.85
N THR A 103 -8.18 7.43 -14.64
CA THR A 103 -8.72 8.31 -15.68
C THR A 103 -7.66 9.11 -16.41
N ASP A 104 -6.57 9.48 -15.73
CA ASP A 104 -5.60 10.41 -16.28
C ASP A 104 -4.43 9.73 -16.98
N ALA A 105 -3.76 10.46 -17.85
CA ALA A 105 -2.49 10.03 -18.42
C ALA A 105 -1.36 10.21 -17.38
N ILE A 106 -0.36 9.32 -17.41
CA ILE A 106 0.83 9.49 -16.59
C ILE A 106 1.69 10.62 -17.19
N PRO A 107 1.98 11.70 -16.44
CA PRO A 107 2.64 12.89 -16.96
C PRO A 107 4.18 12.76 -17.02
N ALA A 108 4.69 11.55 -17.28
CA ALA A 108 6.11 11.24 -17.32
C ALA A 108 6.39 10.12 -18.31
N SER A 109 7.60 10.11 -18.86
CA SER A 109 8.11 9.05 -19.73
C SER A 109 9.63 8.91 -19.56
N GLY A 110 10.14 7.72 -19.86
CA GLY A 110 11.57 7.45 -19.77
C GLY A 110 12.11 7.38 -18.34
N VAL A 111 11.26 7.14 -17.34
CA VAL A 111 11.69 7.02 -15.95
C VAL A 111 12.42 5.70 -15.68
N ASP A 112 13.34 5.71 -14.72
CA ASP A 112 14.14 4.55 -14.33
C ASP A 112 13.31 3.51 -13.58
N ALA A 113 12.41 3.97 -12.70
CA ALA A 113 11.60 3.08 -11.87
C ALA A 113 10.20 3.62 -11.60
N VAL A 114 9.29 2.69 -11.31
CA VAL A 114 7.99 2.94 -10.72
C VAL A 114 7.92 2.17 -9.41
N TRP A 115 7.49 2.83 -8.36
CA TRP A 115 7.12 2.24 -7.08
C TRP A 115 5.62 2.35 -6.89
N ILE A 116 4.97 1.26 -6.41
CA ILE A 116 3.54 1.24 -6.10
C ILE A 116 3.25 0.23 -5.00
N ARG A 117 2.43 0.62 -4.01
CA ARG A 117 2.07 -0.23 -2.89
C ARG A 117 0.62 -0.01 -2.45
N TRP A 118 -0.15 -1.11 -2.40
CA TRP A 118 -1.55 -1.13 -1.97
C TRP A 118 -2.43 -0.11 -2.69
N VAL A 119 -2.29 -0.08 -4.00
CA VAL A 119 -3.10 0.74 -4.90
C VAL A 119 -3.91 -0.15 -5.82
N PHE A 120 -3.30 -1.16 -6.43
CA PHE A 120 -3.99 -2.06 -7.37
C PHE A 120 -5.18 -2.78 -6.74
N ALA A 121 -5.11 -3.10 -5.44
CA ALA A 121 -6.20 -3.73 -4.70
C ALA A 121 -7.50 -2.93 -4.66
N PHE A 122 -7.46 -1.63 -5.00
CA PHE A 122 -8.61 -0.72 -5.02
C PHE A 122 -9.06 -0.33 -6.43
N LEU A 123 -8.40 -0.85 -7.48
CA LEU A 123 -8.68 -0.48 -8.86
C LEU A 123 -9.64 -1.48 -9.51
N SER A 124 -10.63 -0.96 -10.23
CA SER A 124 -11.53 -1.79 -11.04
C SER A 124 -10.87 -2.36 -12.30
N GLU A 125 -9.89 -1.63 -12.85
CA GLU A 125 -9.19 -2.00 -14.09
C GLU A 125 -7.66 -1.98 -13.91
N PRO A 126 -7.08 -2.86 -13.08
CA PRO A 126 -5.67 -2.83 -12.72
C PRO A 126 -4.72 -3.00 -13.92
N ILE A 127 -5.14 -3.74 -14.95
CA ILE A 127 -4.31 -3.96 -16.14
C ILE A 127 -4.07 -2.65 -16.93
N GLU A 128 -5.07 -1.76 -17.02
CA GLU A 128 -4.90 -0.51 -17.75
C GLU A 128 -3.97 0.46 -17.01
N VAL A 129 -4.05 0.51 -15.69
CA VAL A 129 -3.09 1.27 -14.87
C VAL A 129 -1.70 0.68 -14.98
N LEU A 130 -1.56 -0.66 -14.93
CA LEU A 130 -0.26 -1.32 -15.10
C LEU A 130 0.38 -1.00 -16.47
N LYS A 131 -0.40 -0.99 -17.56
CA LYS A 131 0.07 -0.60 -18.89
C LYS A 131 0.53 0.86 -18.95
N LYS A 132 -0.23 1.78 -18.34
CA LYS A 132 0.16 3.21 -18.28
C LYS A 132 1.49 3.39 -17.53
N LEU A 133 1.66 2.73 -16.38
CA LEU A 133 2.89 2.80 -15.60
C LEU A 133 4.06 2.16 -16.34
N ALA A 134 3.86 1.01 -16.99
CA ALA A 134 4.87 0.37 -17.83
C ALA A 134 5.28 1.23 -19.02
N ALA A 135 4.32 1.94 -19.65
CA ALA A 135 4.63 2.86 -20.77
C ALA A 135 5.52 4.02 -20.33
N ALA A 136 5.38 4.49 -19.08
CA ALA A 136 6.19 5.56 -18.52
C ALA A 136 7.67 5.16 -18.29
N LEU A 137 7.95 3.87 -18.10
CA LEU A 137 9.33 3.38 -17.93
C LEU A 137 10.16 3.54 -19.22
N ARG A 138 11.46 3.78 -19.08
CA ARG A 138 12.42 3.57 -20.18
C ARG A 138 12.60 2.07 -20.46
N PRO A 139 13.12 1.67 -21.63
CA PRO A 139 13.55 0.28 -21.84
C PRO A 139 14.53 -0.16 -20.75
N GLY A 140 14.32 -1.33 -20.16
CA GLY A 140 15.10 -1.82 -19.02
C GLY A 140 14.78 -1.13 -17.69
N GLY A 141 13.85 -0.17 -17.65
CA GLY A 141 13.32 0.40 -16.40
C GLY A 141 12.50 -0.61 -15.62
N VAL A 142 12.35 -0.41 -14.33
CA VAL A 142 11.74 -1.42 -13.44
C VAL A 142 10.48 -0.89 -12.75
N ILE A 143 9.53 -1.79 -12.49
CA ILE A 143 8.42 -1.54 -11.59
C ILE A 143 8.55 -2.42 -10.34
N VAL A 144 8.40 -1.82 -9.17
CA VAL A 144 8.41 -2.50 -7.87
C VAL A 144 7.01 -2.39 -7.27
N ILE A 145 6.38 -3.52 -7.02
CA ILE A 145 4.99 -3.61 -6.54
C ILE A 145 4.96 -4.36 -5.22
N HIS A 146 4.28 -3.80 -4.22
CA HIS A 146 3.87 -4.51 -3.01
C HIS A 146 2.35 -4.56 -2.95
N GLU A 147 1.78 -5.75 -3.12
CA GLU A 147 0.34 -5.98 -3.03
C GLU A 147 0.03 -7.28 -2.28
N TYR A 148 -1.16 -7.38 -1.72
CA TYR A 148 -1.57 -8.60 -1.05
C TYR A 148 -1.77 -9.74 -2.05
N MET A 149 -1.31 -10.93 -1.66
CA MET A 149 -1.50 -12.16 -2.39
C MET A 149 -2.51 -13.09 -1.72
N ASP A 150 -2.59 -13.04 -0.40
CA ASP A 150 -3.56 -13.82 0.38
C ASP A 150 -3.86 -13.11 1.70
N TRP A 151 -5.02 -12.47 1.75
CA TRP A 151 -5.52 -11.83 2.96
C TRP A 151 -5.98 -12.83 4.01
N GLY A 152 -6.35 -14.04 3.58
CA GLY A 152 -6.77 -15.13 4.46
C GLY A 152 -5.65 -15.70 5.34
N THR A 153 -4.38 -15.35 5.09
CA THR A 153 -3.26 -15.71 5.97
C THR A 153 -3.23 -14.93 7.29
N LEU A 154 -4.01 -13.83 7.41
CA LEU A 154 -4.20 -13.14 8.68
C LEU A 154 -4.91 -14.05 9.67
N ASN A 155 -4.19 -14.48 10.70
CA ASN A 155 -4.69 -15.46 11.66
C ASN A 155 -4.02 -15.31 13.02
N TRP A 156 -4.57 -15.97 14.03
CA TRP A 156 -4.07 -15.95 15.42
C TRP A 156 -3.90 -17.35 15.97
N ALA A 157 -2.93 -17.52 16.83
CA ALA A 157 -2.72 -18.67 17.66
C ALA A 157 -2.63 -18.21 19.14
N PRO A 158 -3.58 -18.60 20.04
CA PRO A 158 -4.70 -19.49 19.77
C PRO A 158 -5.73 -18.88 18.80
N ARG A 159 -6.47 -19.72 18.09
CA ARG A 159 -7.51 -19.29 17.15
C ARG A 159 -8.65 -18.59 17.88
N SER A 160 -9.16 -17.53 17.27
CA SER A 160 -10.38 -16.83 17.68
C SER A 160 -11.41 -16.90 16.55
N ALA A 161 -12.57 -17.45 16.83
CA ALA A 161 -13.62 -17.61 15.82
C ALA A 161 -14.07 -16.26 15.27
N ILE A 162 -14.31 -15.26 16.14
CA ILE A 162 -14.75 -13.92 15.74
C ILE A 162 -13.68 -13.16 14.94
N LEU A 163 -12.39 -13.31 15.27
CA LEU A 163 -11.31 -12.70 14.48
C LEU A 163 -11.15 -13.39 13.13
N SER A 164 -11.36 -14.71 13.02
CA SER A 164 -11.38 -15.41 11.74
C SER A 164 -12.57 -14.94 10.88
N GLU A 165 -13.74 -14.78 11.48
CA GLU A 165 -14.92 -14.22 10.79
C GLU A 165 -14.69 -12.78 10.34
N PHE A 166 -13.99 -11.95 11.15
CA PHE A 166 -13.59 -10.60 10.73
C PHE A 166 -12.80 -10.62 9.43
N VAL A 167 -11.81 -11.52 9.28
CA VAL A 167 -11.02 -11.65 8.05
C VAL A 167 -11.91 -11.95 6.86
N GLU A 168 -12.82 -12.91 7.00
CA GLU A 168 -13.75 -13.27 5.92
C GLU A 168 -14.70 -12.12 5.55
N VAL A 169 -15.25 -11.42 6.56
CA VAL A 169 -16.12 -10.26 6.35
C VAL A 169 -15.37 -9.13 5.65
N ALA A 170 -14.14 -8.84 6.09
CA ALA A 170 -13.30 -7.82 5.48
C ALA A 170 -13.03 -8.11 3.98
N ILE A 171 -12.65 -9.35 3.66
CA ILE A 171 -12.42 -9.79 2.27
C ILE A 171 -13.71 -9.64 1.43
N ARG A 172 -14.85 -10.12 1.93
CA ARG A 172 -16.15 -10.02 1.23
C ARG A 172 -16.56 -8.56 1.00
N SER A 173 -16.41 -7.72 2.03
CA SER A 173 -16.74 -6.30 1.93
C SER A 173 -15.87 -5.56 0.92
N TRP A 174 -14.57 -5.88 0.88
CA TRP A 174 -13.65 -5.29 -0.07
C TRP A 174 -14.04 -5.67 -1.52
N ARG A 175 -14.30 -6.95 -1.78
CA ARG A 175 -14.77 -7.40 -3.11
C ARG A 175 -16.11 -6.79 -3.48
N ALA A 176 -17.03 -6.64 -2.53
CA ALA A 176 -18.31 -5.98 -2.77
C ALA A 176 -18.19 -4.49 -3.14
N SER A 177 -17.11 -3.82 -2.71
CA SER A 177 -16.80 -2.44 -3.11
C SER A 177 -16.07 -2.31 -4.46
N GLY A 178 -15.83 -3.42 -5.16
CA GLY A 178 -15.18 -3.46 -6.47
C GLY A 178 -13.66 -3.59 -6.40
N GLY A 179 -13.07 -3.72 -5.23
CA GLY A 179 -11.65 -4.02 -5.05
C GLY A 179 -11.34 -5.53 -5.02
N GLU A 180 -10.06 -5.87 -5.03
CA GLU A 180 -9.59 -7.25 -4.86
C GLU A 180 -8.44 -7.28 -3.87
N PRO A 181 -8.66 -7.78 -2.63
CA PRO A 181 -7.61 -7.86 -1.63
C PRO A 181 -6.44 -8.77 -2.04
N ASP A 182 -6.69 -9.82 -2.85
CA ASP A 182 -5.65 -10.76 -3.27
C ASP A 182 -5.13 -10.43 -4.68
N ILE A 183 -5.06 -9.14 -5.02
CA ILE A 183 -4.77 -8.64 -6.38
C ILE A 183 -3.43 -9.12 -6.95
N ALA A 184 -2.43 -9.40 -6.12
CA ALA A 184 -1.12 -9.87 -6.60
C ALA A 184 -1.22 -11.16 -7.41
N VAL A 185 -2.20 -12.03 -7.11
CA VAL A 185 -2.48 -13.24 -7.90
C VAL A 185 -2.83 -12.89 -9.35
N GLN A 186 -3.57 -11.79 -9.55
CA GLN A 186 -3.99 -11.33 -10.87
C GLN A 186 -2.89 -10.53 -11.57
N LEU A 187 -2.06 -9.78 -10.83
CA LEU A 187 -1.00 -8.93 -11.40
C LEU A 187 0.09 -9.75 -12.10
N LEU A 188 0.48 -10.90 -11.55
CA LEU A 188 1.53 -11.73 -12.14
C LEU A 188 1.25 -12.10 -13.60
N PRO A 189 0.07 -12.65 -13.99
CA PRO A 189 -0.25 -12.91 -15.39
C PRO A 189 -0.53 -11.65 -16.23
N MET A 190 -0.67 -10.47 -15.61
CA MET A 190 -0.83 -9.21 -16.32
C MET A 190 0.50 -8.60 -16.76
N LEU A 191 1.62 -8.92 -16.10
CA LEU A 191 2.94 -8.35 -16.42
C LEU A 191 3.29 -8.47 -17.91
N PRO A 192 3.28 -9.66 -18.55
CA PRO A 192 3.63 -9.78 -19.97
C PRO A 192 2.66 -9.03 -20.88
N LYS A 193 1.38 -8.91 -20.50
CA LYS A 193 0.38 -8.13 -21.24
C LYS A 193 0.63 -6.62 -21.18
N ALA A 194 1.38 -6.16 -20.20
CA ALA A 194 1.82 -4.77 -20.05
C ALA A 194 3.23 -4.51 -20.60
N GLY A 195 3.87 -5.49 -21.29
CA GLY A 195 5.24 -5.37 -21.78
C GLY A 195 6.30 -5.42 -20.66
N LEU A 196 5.98 -6.13 -19.58
CA LEU A 196 6.86 -6.31 -18.44
C LEU A 196 7.30 -7.77 -18.32
N ARG A 197 8.58 -7.97 -18.00
CA ARG A 197 9.15 -9.27 -17.68
C ARG A 197 9.39 -9.36 -16.18
N LEU A 198 8.85 -10.39 -15.54
CA LEU A 198 9.11 -10.67 -14.13
C LEU A 198 10.61 -10.93 -13.92
N LYS A 199 11.22 -10.24 -12.96
CA LYS A 199 12.61 -10.46 -12.53
C LYS A 199 12.68 -11.22 -11.21
N GLU A 200 11.86 -10.81 -10.25
CA GLU A 200 11.90 -11.38 -8.91
C GLU A 200 10.53 -11.28 -8.24
N THR A 201 10.21 -12.27 -7.41
CA THR A 201 9.10 -12.20 -6.45
C THR A 201 9.58 -12.66 -5.08
N ARG A 202 9.05 -12.01 -4.03
CA ARG A 202 9.28 -12.45 -2.65
C ARG A 202 7.99 -12.39 -1.85
N PRO A 203 7.60 -13.46 -1.16
CA PRO A 203 6.52 -13.42 -0.20
C PRO A 203 7.00 -12.71 1.08
N ILE A 204 6.19 -11.80 1.60
CA ILE A 204 6.44 -11.13 2.88
C ILE A 204 5.28 -11.46 3.79
N ILE A 205 5.56 -12.23 4.83
CA ILE A 205 4.61 -12.60 5.87
C ILE A 205 5.35 -12.61 7.21
N HIS A 206 4.70 -12.14 8.25
CA HIS A 206 5.26 -12.10 9.59
C HIS A 206 4.42 -12.95 10.53
N ALA A 207 5.07 -13.67 11.44
CA ALA A 207 4.44 -14.29 12.60
C ALA A 207 4.98 -13.58 13.85
N VAL A 208 4.13 -12.82 14.54
CA VAL A 208 4.58 -11.88 15.56
C VAL A 208 3.77 -11.96 16.85
N LYS A 209 4.42 -11.65 17.98
CA LYS A 209 3.80 -11.44 19.28
C LYS A 209 3.29 -10.00 19.45
N PRO A 210 2.42 -9.73 20.45
CA PRO A 210 1.84 -8.40 20.68
C PRO A 210 2.85 -7.28 20.96
N ASP A 211 4.01 -7.58 21.51
CA ASP A 211 5.10 -6.63 21.78
C ASP A 211 5.92 -6.26 20.53
N ASN A 212 5.76 -7.00 19.44
CA ASN A 212 6.45 -6.73 18.19
C ASN A 212 5.89 -5.48 17.49
N TYR A 213 6.77 -4.68 16.90
CA TYR A 213 6.38 -3.45 16.21
C TYR A 213 5.41 -3.69 15.03
N VAL A 214 5.52 -4.82 14.33
CA VAL A 214 4.63 -5.21 13.21
C VAL A 214 3.18 -5.38 13.68
N TRP A 215 2.94 -5.85 14.93
CA TRP A 215 1.61 -5.96 15.50
C TRP A 215 0.83 -4.65 15.42
N ARG A 216 1.52 -3.52 15.65
CA ARG A 216 0.92 -2.19 15.68
C ARG A 216 0.24 -1.80 14.36
N TRP A 217 0.70 -2.34 13.24
CA TRP A 217 0.07 -2.08 11.94
C TRP A 217 -1.39 -2.57 11.94
N LEU A 218 -1.63 -3.82 12.32
CA LEU A 218 -2.98 -4.38 12.36
C LEU A 218 -3.79 -3.90 13.58
N ALA A 219 -3.13 -3.55 14.68
CA ALA A 219 -3.77 -2.93 15.84
C ALA A 219 -4.40 -1.58 15.52
N THR A 220 -3.87 -0.83 14.55
CA THR A 220 -4.49 0.41 14.06
C THR A 220 -5.53 0.18 12.97
N PHE A 221 -5.55 -0.98 12.34
CA PHE A 221 -6.47 -1.29 11.25
C PHE A 221 -7.72 -2.02 11.74
N ILE A 222 -7.57 -3.14 12.46
CA ILE A 222 -8.66 -4.05 12.78
C ILE A 222 -9.83 -3.36 13.53
N PRO A 223 -9.59 -2.64 14.65
CA PRO A 223 -10.68 -1.98 15.36
C PRO A 223 -11.38 -0.91 14.52
N ASN A 224 -10.62 -0.10 13.79
CA ASN A 224 -11.18 0.96 12.96
C ASN A 224 -12.00 0.38 11.80
N HIS A 225 -11.52 -0.70 11.18
CA HIS A 225 -12.22 -1.34 10.07
C HIS A 225 -13.51 -2.03 10.54
N ALA A 226 -13.52 -2.69 11.70
CA ALA A 226 -14.73 -3.26 12.29
C ALA A 226 -15.81 -2.19 12.51
N LEU A 227 -15.44 -1.04 13.07
CA LEU A 227 -16.36 0.10 13.25
C LEU A 227 -16.85 0.66 11.91
N ASN A 228 -16.00 0.73 10.89
CA ASN A 228 -16.40 1.21 9.56
C ASN A 228 -17.39 0.25 8.90
N LEU A 229 -17.19 -1.07 9.03
CA LEU A 229 -18.13 -2.08 8.54
C LEU A 229 -19.50 -1.95 9.23
N ALA A 230 -19.53 -1.67 10.54
CA ALA A 230 -20.77 -1.43 11.26
C ALA A 230 -21.47 -0.13 10.84
N ARG A 231 -20.72 0.97 10.66
CA ARG A 231 -21.26 2.25 10.14
C ARG A 231 -21.84 2.12 8.73
N ALA A 232 -21.21 1.28 7.90
CA ALA A 232 -21.70 0.96 6.55
C ALA A 232 -22.91 0.00 6.55
N GLY A 233 -23.34 -0.53 7.72
CA GLY A 233 -24.43 -1.49 7.83
C GLY A 233 -24.09 -2.90 7.32
N THR A 234 -22.80 -3.20 7.08
CA THR A 234 -22.34 -4.52 6.64
C THR A 234 -22.42 -5.54 7.77
N VAL A 235 -22.21 -5.11 9.00
CA VAL A 235 -22.29 -5.91 10.23
C VAL A 235 -23.05 -5.14 11.32
N THR A 236 -23.43 -5.81 12.40
CA THR A 236 -24.05 -5.14 13.55
C THR A 236 -23.01 -4.38 14.40
N PRO A 237 -23.41 -3.32 15.12
CA PRO A 237 -22.51 -2.66 16.09
C PRO A 237 -21.97 -3.63 17.15
N GLN A 238 -22.81 -4.55 17.64
CA GLN A 238 -22.42 -5.57 18.60
C GLN A 238 -21.30 -6.47 18.06
N TRP A 239 -21.41 -6.91 16.81
CA TRP A 239 -20.35 -7.71 16.16
C TRP A 239 -19.02 -6.95 16.12
N ALA A 240 -19.05 -5.64 15.79
CA ALA A 240 -17.85 -4.83 15.78
C ALA A 240 -17.21 -4.70 17.18
N GLU A 241 -18.02 -4.57 18.22
CA GLU A 241 -17.55 -4.57 19.62
C GLU A 241 -16.91 -5.91 19.99
N GLU A 242 -17.52 -7.05 19.63
CA GLU A 242 -16.99 -8.39 19.86
C GLU A 242 -15.62 -8.59 19.16
N VAL A 243 -15.45 -8.10 17.94
CA VAL A 243 -14.15 -8.10 17.22
C VAL A 243 -13.11 -7.28 17.97
N ILE A 244 -13.45 -6.07 18.42
CA ILE A 244 -12.56 -5.18 19.15
C ILE A 244 -12.10 -5.80 20.48
N GLU A 245 -13.05 -6.37 21.23
CA GLU A 245 -12.76 -7.03 22.50
C GLU A 245 -11.87 -8.27 22.31
N ALA A 246 -12.19 -9.11 21.30
CA ALA A 246 -11.39 -10.29 20.99
C ALA A 246 -9.96 -9.93 20.55
N PHE A 247 -9.80 -8.85 19.77
CA PHE A 247 -8.49 -8.36 19.37
C PHE A 247 -7.72 -7.78 20.57
N ALA A 248 -8.37 -7.04 21.45
CA ALA A 248 -7.79 -6.52 22.68
C ALA A 248 -7.34 -7.66 23.61
N ALA A 249 -8.14 -8.71 23.76
CA ALA A 249 -7.79 -9.91 24.52
C ALA A 249 -6.58 -10.64 23.90
N ALA A 250 -6.53 -10.78 22.57
CA ALA A 250 -5.41 -11.35 21.87
C ALA A 250 -4.14 -10.53 22.08
N GLN A 251 -4.23 -9.21 22.05
CA GLN A 251 -3.11 -8.29 22.32
C GLN A 251 -2.63 -8.32 23.78
N ALA A 252 -3.53 -8.53 24.73
CA ALA A 252 -3.17 -8.60 26.15
C ALA A 252 -2.50 -9.94 26.53
N ASN A 253 -2.65 -10.98 25.72
CA ASN A 253 -2.04 -12.30 25.95
C ASN A 253 -0.65 -12.36 25.30
N PRO A 254 0.46 -12.38 26.09
CA PRO A 254 1.82 -12.38 25.58
C PRO A 254 2.20 -13.64 24.79
N ASP A 255 1.41 -14.69 24.87
CA ASP A 255 1.63 -15.94 24.15
C ASP A 255 0.86 -16.02 22.82
N THR A 256 0.07 -14.99 22.51
CA THR A 256 -0.59 -14.90 21.20
C THR A 256 0.44 -14.69 20.10
N ILE A 257 0.30 -15.46 19.02
CA ILE A 257 1.00 -15.22 17.75
C ILE A 257 -0.02 -14.78 16.72
N MET A 258 0.26 -13.71 16.00
CA MET A 258 -0.52 -13.26 14.83
C MET A 258 0.34 -13.42 13.58
N THR A 259 -0.22 -14.06 12.54
CA THR A 259 0.33 -14.00 11.18
C THR A 259 -0.30 -12.82 10.44
N THR A 260 0.51 -12.09 9.66
CA THR A 260 0.00 -10.97 8.83
C THR A 260 -0.61 -11.49 7.53
N PRO A 261 -1.40 -10.67 6.81
CA PRO A 261 -1.70 -10.95 5.41
C PRO A 261 -0.41 -11.14 4.62
N LEU A 262 -0.42 -12.13 3.71
CA LEU A 262 0.70 -12.37 2.79
C LEU A 262 0.75 -11.24 1.75
N VAL A 263 1.85 -10.50 1.73
CA VAL A 263 2.18 -9.52 0.70
C VAL A 263 3.14 -10.16 -0.29
N MET A 264 2.88 -9.97 -1.57
CA MET A 264 3.81 -10.30 -2.63
C MET A 264 4.56 -9.04 -3.05
N GLU A 265 5.87 -9.09 -2.92
CA GLU A 265 6.79 -8.17 -3.57
C GLU A 265 7.06 -8.66 -4.99
N ILE A 266 6.90 -7.77 -5.97
CA ILE A 266 7.11 -8.07 -7.39
C ILE A 266 8.08 -7.03 -7.94
N ILE A 267 9.17 -7.48 -8.56
CA ILE A 267 10.08 -6.65 -9.36
C ILE A 267 9.98 -7.12 -10.80
N ALA A 268 9.56 -6.24 -11.69
CA ALA A 268 9.46 -6.52 -13.11
C ALA A 268 10.14 -5.43 -13.94
N GLU A 269 10.66 -5.78 -15.11
CA GLU A 269 11.43 -4.92 -15.99
C GLU A 269 10.70 -4.72 -17.32
N LYS A 270 10.72 -3.49 -17.85
CA LYS A 270 10.21 -3.19 -19.19
C LYS A 270 11.08 -3.82 -20.25
N VAL A 271 10.47 -4.61 -21.13
CA VAL A 271 11.11 -5.29 -22.26
C VAL A 271 11.30 -4.33 -23.42
#